data_9ebff743936907e53179e365a6dc92e4
#
_entry.id   9ebff743936907e53179e365a6dc92e4
#
_cell.length_a   1.000
_cell.length_b   1.000
_cell.length_c   1.000
_cell.angle_alpha   90.00
_cell.angle_beta   90.00
_cell.angle_gamma   90.00
#
_symmetry.space_group_name_H-M   'P 1'
#
loop_
_entity.id
_entity.type
_entity.pdbx_description
1 polymer ?
#
loop_
_entity_poly.entity_id
_entity_poly.type
_entity_poly.pdbx_seq_one_letter_code
_entity_poly.pdbx_strand_id
1 'polypeptide(L)'
;MIRRHPLRALVVVAAMIAPILLVPSAVAGTASVTVVGSRGILPFGAALTLSGAVSGDPACEANRTVRLRWRGAGAATFSTVGETTTAGDGTFAFDHTPATTGRFRATLPAEGSCAAVTSNDVVVRVRAVVDTSLVAGSTDVGSCVDITAIVSPPKPGQTVVLQKRRGGAWEVVETLPLNGDSQARAHPCLGWDDLGVARYRVQWIPQDDLNETGTSPTLAVAVTEAAWMERIDEIVGRRAVSVSVGEANTYLYRHLDQAARTPASNEKLLLAMVLLDRFGPDHRIPTTVGAGTVNGSVVRGDLWLIGRGDPIVTPSSLAPLADQLVAAGIDRVTGHVIGSTTYFSRDWDAPGWNSVATDYVNRPTALTFEGNHDPDPEREAAAALTKLLEKRGVDVRGRPDVGAAPGGLETIATVESKPLTVLLARMLRPSWNFAAEVLGKGLGADARGTPGTIAKGAATIQAWVRDHGADFTLHDNSGLSYANHVDAAGIVRLLWTAEEADWGDELRQALPSGGQGTLEERLTSVKLRAKTGTLTDISALSGWVWAVRLDAWIEFSIVSDVAKPAAADIEDRIVRLLHNNAG
;
A
#
# COMPACT_ATOMS: atom_id res chain seq x y z
N MET A 1 -16.19 -71.77 -22.60
CA MET A 1 -16.79 -73.12 -22.38
C MET A 1 -18.28 -72.99 -22.56
N ILE A 2 -18.78 -73.59 -23.69
CA ILE A 2 -19.86 -74.51 -23.79
C ILE A 2 -21.27 -73.94 -23.46
N ARG A 3 -22.04 -73.58 -24.53
CA ARG A 3 -23.16 -74.28 -25.18
C ARG A 3 -24.34 -74.65 -24.25
N ARG A 4 -25.60 -74.29 -24.55
CA ARG A 4 -26.46 -74.90 -25.63
C ARG A 4 -27.84 -74.23 -25.64
N HIS A 5 -28.39 -74.00 -26.81
CA HIS A 5 -29.83 -74.03 -27.11
C HIS A 5 -30.42 -75.45 -26.90
N PRO A 6 -31.78 -75.63 -26.79
CA PRO A 6 -32.61 -75.68 -27.98
C PRO A 6 -34.14 -75.35 -27.84
N LEU A 7 -34.72 -75.07 -28.96
CA LEU A 7 -35.83 -75.71 -29.74
C LEU A 7 -37.30 -75.37 -29.36
N ARG A 8 -37.91 -74.68 -30.29
CA ARG A 8 -39.18 -74.82 -31.01
C ARG A 8 -40.36 -75.60 -30.37
N ALA A 9 -41.52 -74.91 -30.40
CA ALA A 9 -42.80 -75.53 -30.73
C ALA A 9 -43.69 -74.56 -31.50
N LEU A 10 -44.11 -74.95 -32.65
CA LEU A 10 -45.01 -74.33 -33.59
C LEU A 10 -46.45 -74.71 -33.23
N VAL A 11 -47.35 -73.74 -33.05
CA VAL A 11 -48.82 -74.01 -33.01
C VAL A 11 -49.47 -73.11 -34.04
N VAL A 12 -50.05 -73.69 -35.03
CA VAL A 12 -50.93 -73.11 -36.05
C VAL A 12 -52.33 -73.02 -35.49
N VAL A 13 -52.92 -71.77 -35.44
CA VAL A 13 -54.37 -71.61 -35.27
C VAL A 13 -54.88 -70.65 -36.34
N ALA A 14 -55.94 -71.14 -37.02
CA ALA A 14 -56.51 -70.55 -38.18
C ALA A 14 -57.17 -69.20 -38.00
N ALA A 15 -57.05 -68.33 -39.02
CA ALA A 15 -57.65 -67.00 -39.12
C ALA A 15 -59.17 -67.02 -39.28
N MET A 16 -59.84 -66.20 -38.48
CA MET A 16 -61.15 -65.66 -38.84
C MET A 16 -60.94 -64.20 -39.26
N ILE A 17 -61.22 -63.90 -40.53
CA ILE A 17 -61.22 -62.59 -41.12
C ILE A 17 -62.57 -61.90 -40.77
N ALA A 18 -62.55 -60.91 -39.90
CA ALA A 18 -63.61 -59.91 -39.74
C ALA A 18 -63.25 -58.68 -40.57
N PRO A 19 -64.16 -58.03 -41.30
CA PRO A 19 -63.84 -56.79 -42.02
C PRO A 19 -63.59 -55.64 -41.04
N ILE A 20 -62.31 -55.17 -40.96
CA ILE A 20 -61.98 -53.94 -40.29
C ILE A 20 -62.44 -52.79 -41.19
N LEU A 21 -63.47 -52.07 -40.76
CA LEU A 21 -63.78 -50.74 -41.25
C LEU A 21 -62.59 -49.82 -40.92
N LEU A 22 -61.79 -49.53 -41.94
CA LEU A 22 -60.77 -48.43 -41.85
C LEU A 22 -61.52 -47.12 -41.72
N VAL A 23 -61.61 -46.59 -40.49
CA VAL A 23 -61.85 -45.23 -40.25
C VAL A 23 -60.59 -44.46 -40.73
N PRO A 24 -60.67 -43.53 -41.67
CA PRO A 24 -59.50 -42.78 -42.07
C PRO A 24 -59.00 -42.03 -40.84
N SER A 25 -57.82 -42.32 -40.35
CA SER A 25 -57.09 -41.55 -39.38
C SER A 25 -56.95 -40.12 -39.98
N ALA A 26 -57.63 -39.16 -39.41
CA ALA A 26 -57.43 -37.78 -39.80
C ALA A 26 -55.94 -37.48 -39.62
N VAL A 27 -55.25 -37.21 -40.72
CA VAL A 27 -53.87 -36.74 -40.68
C VAL A 27 -53.90 -35.41 -39.96
N ALA A 28 -53.30 -35.34 -38.77
CA ALA A 28 -53.22 -34.09 -38.05
C ALA A 28 -52.50 -33.04 -38.91
N GLY A 29 -53.14 -31.90 -39.11
CA GLY A 29 -52.55 -30.77 -39.86
C GLY A 29 -51.19 -30.37 -39.27
N THR A 30 -50.17 -30.31 -40.10
CA THR A 30 -48.83 -29.90 -39.68
C THR A 30 -48.76 -28.37 -39.61
N ALA A 31 -48.38 -27.86 -38.47
CA ALA A 31 -48.11 -26.43 -38.29
C ALA A 31 -46.72 -26.24 -37.67
N SER A 32 -46.08 -25.14 -37.97
CA SER A 32 -44.86 -24.68 -37.30
C SER A 32 -45.12 -23.32 -36.64
N VAL A 33 -44.41 -23.03 -35.57
CA VAL A 33 -44.50 -21.75 -34.88
C VAL A 33 -43.12 -21.15 -34.69
N THR A 34 -42.98 -19.90 -35.02
CA THR A 34 -41.78 -19.10 -34.78
C THR A 34 -42.04 -17.99 -33.76
N VAL A 35 -41.03 -17.64 -33.00
CA VAL A 35 -41.10 -16.48 -32.09
C VAL A 35 -39.78 -15.73 -32.18
N VAL A 36 -39.86 -14.39 -32.15
CA VAL A 36 -38.73 -13.48 -32.11
C VAL A 36 -38.97 -12.41 -31.04
N GLY A 37 -37.89 -11.96 -30.38
CA GLY A 37 -37.95 -10.88 -29.40
C GLY A 37 -37.40 -9.58 -29.99
N SER A 38 -37.98 -8.45 -29.58
CA SER A 38 -37.57 -7.11 -30.05
C SER A 38 -36.16 -6.70 -29.60
N ARG A 39 -35.61 -7.28 -28.51
CA ARG A 39 -34.26 -7.02 -27.97
C ARG A 39 -33.68 -8.26 -27.31
N GLY A 40 -32.38 -8.50 -27.51
CA GLY A 40 -31.66 -9.61 -26.85
C GLY A 40 -31.17 -9.32 -25.42
N ILE A 41 -30.92 -8.04 -25.09
CA ILE A 41 -30.50 -7.57 -23.75
C ILE A 41 -31.37 -6.40 -23.35
N LEU A 42 -31.98 -6.47 -22.15
CA LEU A 42 -32.85 -5.46 -21.58
C LEU A 42 -32.32 -4.96 -20.25
N PRO A 43 -32.50 -3.69 -19.88
CA PRO A 43 -32.39 -3.29 -18.49
C PRO A 43 -33.57 -3.88 -17.69
N PHE A 44 -33.34 -4.17 -16.41
CA PHE A 44 -34.40 -4.60 -15.48
C PHE A 44 -35.57 -3.59 -15.51
N GLY A 45 -36.79 -4.10 -15.51
CA GLY A 45 -38.01 -3.27 -15.57
C GLY A 45 -38.44 -2.86 -16.98
N ALA A 46 -37.64 -3.12 -18.01
CA ALA A 46 -38.03 -2.82 -19.38
C ALA A 46 -38.95 -3.91 -19.98
N ALA A 47 -39.97 -3.47 -20.69
CA ALA A 47 -40.84 -4.38 -21.45
C ALA A 47 -40.15 -4.91 -22.71
N LEU A 48 -40.45 -6.15 -23.03
CA LEU A 48 -40.03 -6.87 -24.24
C LEU A 48 -41.29 -7.26 -25.02
N THR A 49 -41.35 -6.89 -26.29
CA THR A 49 -42.36 -7.42 -27.21
C THR A 49 -41.81 -8.68 -27.88
N LEU A 50 -42.56 -9.77 -27.75
CA LEU A 50 -42.33 -11.04 -28.42
C LEU A 50 -43.39 -11.21 -29.49
N SER A 51 -43.01 -11.27 -30.74
CA SER A 51 -43.92 -11.53 -31.88
C SER A 51 -43.61 -12.86 -32.54
N GLY A 52 -44.62 -13.43 -33.15
CA GLY A 52 -44.49 -14.68 -33.85
C GLY A 52 -45.60 -14.94 -34.86
N ALA A 53 -45.43 -16.04 -35.58
CA ALA A 53 -46.42 -16.53 -36.51
C ALA A 53 -46.52 -18.02 -36.50
N VAL A 54 -47.69 -18.53 -36.75
CA VAL A 54 -48.00 -19.93 -37.05
C VAL A 54 -48.13 -20.04 -38.56
N SER A 55 -47.50 -21.05 -39.15
CA SER A 55 -47.52 -21.30 -40.58
C SER A 55 -47.65 -22.78 -40.87
N GLY A 56 -48.27 -23.16 -42.01
CA GLY A 56 -48.41 -24.55 -42.46
C GLY A 56 -49.79 -24.82 -43.01
N ASP A 57 -50.64 -25.59 -42.34
CA ASP A 57 -52.01 -25.84 -42.74
C ASP A 57 -52.87 -24.59 -42.42
N PRO A 58 -53.49 -23.93 -43.41
CA PRO A 58 -54.33 -22.72 -43.18
C PRO A 58 -55.42 -22.92 -42.13
N ALA A 59 -55.95 -24.13 -41.99
CA ALA A 59 -56.96 -24.44 -40.97
C ALA A 59 -56.38 -24.43 -39.53
N CYS A 60 -55.04 -24.41 -39.39
CA CYS A 60 -54.33 -24.42 -38.13
C CYS A 60 -53.57 -23.10 -37.81
N GLU A 61 -53.74 -22.07 -38.63
CA GLU A 61 -53.02 -20.77 -38.45
C GLU A 61 -53.82 -19.76 -37.63
N ALA A 62 -55.07 -19.53 -37.96
CA ALA A 62 -55.92 -18.51 -37.37
C ALA A 62 -56.65 -18.97 -36.10
N ASN A 63 -56.89 -18.05 -35.15
CA ASN A 63 -57.66 -18.28 -33.93
C ASN A 63 -57.17 -19.43 -33.03
N ARG A 64 -55.87 -19.75 -33.09
CA ARG A 64 -55.25 -20.78 -32.26
C ARG A 64 -54.81 -20.18 -30.91
N THR A 65 -55.06 -20.90 -29.85
CA THR A 65 -54.53 -20.55 -28.53
C THR A 65 -53.00 -20.65 -28.52
N VAL A 66 -52.32 -19.55 -28.24
CA VAL A 66 -50.86 -19.46 -28.07
C VAL A 66 -50.53 -19.18 -26.61
N ARG A 67 -49.69 -20.00 -25.99
CA ARG A 67 -49.20 -19.82 -24.65
C ARG A 67 -47.76 -19.39 -24.69
N LEU A 68 -47.46 -18.22 -24.16
CA LEU A 68 -46.06 -17.81 -23.90
C LEU A 68 -45.54 -18.53 -22.67
N ARG A 69 -44.45 -19.25 -22.84
CA ARG A 69 -43.78 -20.02 -21.79
C ARG A 69 -42.45 -19.36 -21.47
N TRP A 70 -42.15 -19.24 -20.19
CA TRP A 70 -40.94 -18.67 -19.67
C TRP A 70 -40.17 -19.64 -18.81
N ARG A 71 -38.83 -19.70 -18.99
CA ARG A 71 -37.92 -20.40 -18.11
C ARG A 71 -36.80 -19.41 -17.72
N GLY A 72 -36.88 -18.80 -16.52
CA GLY A 72 -35.83 -17.96 -15.95
C GLY A 72 -34.57 -18.76 -15.62
N ALA A 73 -33.44 -18.06 -15.47
CA ALA A 73 -32.20 -18.66 -14.99
C ALA A 73 -32.45 -19.33 -13.62
N GLY A 74 -31.88 -20.51 -13.42
CA GLY A 74 -32.09 -21.34 -12.23
C GLY A 74 -33.40 -22.16 -12.21
N ALA A 75 -34.37 -21.89 -13.11
CA ALA A 75 -35.61 -22.68 -13.21
C ALA A 75 -35.41 -23.94 -14.03
N ALA A 76 -35.91 -25.07 -13.51
CA ALA A 76 -35.82 -26.38 -14.21
C ALA A 76 -36.83 -26.49 -15.37
N THR A 77 -37.99 -25.86 -15.26
CA THR A 77 -39.13 -26.03 -16.18
C THR A 77 -39.67 -24.70 -16.71
N PHE A 78 -40.37 -24.75 -17.83
CA PHE A 78 -41.09 -23.59 -18.36
C PHE A 78 -42.45 -23.43 -17.67
N SER A 79 -42.77 -22.22 -17.25
CA SER A 79 -44.09 -21.82 -16.77
C SER A 79 -44.83 -20.96 -17.84
N THR A 80 -46.16 -20.98 -17.84
CA THR A 80 -46.96 -20.08 -18.69
C THR A 80 -46.98 -18.70 -18.08
N VAL A 81 -46.64 -17.69 -18.86
CA VAL A 81 -46.58 -16.28 -18.42
C VAL A 81 -47.52 -15.36 -19.23
N GLY A 82 -48.16 -15.90 -20.27
CA GLY A 82 -49.17 -15.20 -21.05
C GLY A 82 -49.92 -16.16 -21.98
N GLU A 83 -51.14 -15.76 -22.37
CA GLU A 83 -51.95 -16.50 -23.37
C GLU A 83 -52.60 -15.47 -24.30
N THR A 84 -52.65 -15.79 -25.59
CA THR A 84 -53.32 -15.00 -26.63
C THR A 84 -53.86 -15.92 -27.71
N THR A 85 -54.53 -15.40 -28.72
CA THR A 85 -54.93 -16.16 -29.91
C THR A 85 -54.24 -15.58 -31.15
N THR A 86 -53.94 -16.43 -32.14
CA THR A 86 -53.41 -15.99 -33.42
C THR A 86 -54.46 -15.16 -34.16
N ALA A 87 -54.02 -14.10 -34.85
CA ALA A 87 -54.84 -13.33 -35.79
C ALA A 87 -55.24 -14.14 -37.02
N GLY A 88 -56.04 -13.60 -37.91
CA GLY A 88 -56.49 -14.26 -39.13
C GLY A 88 -55.35 -14.66 -40.09
N ASP A 89 -54.23 -14.02 -40.01
CA ASP A 89 -53.01 -14.27 -40.78
C ASP A 89 -52.00 -15.15 -40.01
N GLY A 90 -52.40 -15.76 -38.89
CA GLY A 90 -51.54 -16.60 -38.05
C GLY A 90 -50.58 -15.87 -37.12
N THR A 91 -50.56 -14.53 -37.13
CA THR A 91 -49.62 -13.75 -36.28
C THR A 91 -50.10 -13.64 -34.84
N PHE A 92 -49.17 -13.42 -33.93
CA PHE A 92 -49.44 -13.14 -32.51
C PHE A 92 -48.34 -12.27 -31.89
N ALA A 93 -48.67 -11.61 -30.81
CA ALA A 93 -47.68 -10.84 -30.02
C ALA A 93 -47.99 -10.91 -28.53
N PHE A 94 -46.90 -10.75 -27.72
CA PHE A 94 -46.94 -10.64 -26.26
C PHE A 94 -46.04 -9.52 -25.81
N ASP A 95 -46.48 -8.74 -24.84
CA ASP A 95 -45.60 -7.87 -24.06
C ASP A 95 -45.32 -8.54 -22.71
N HIS A 96 -44.06 -8.57 -22.32
CA HIS A 96 -43.64 -9.14 -21.05
C HIS A 96 -42.45 -8.38 -20.46
N THR A 97 -42.39 -8.28 -19.13
CA THR A 97 -41.28 -7.63 -18.40
C THR A 97 -40.54 -8.70 -17.59
N PRO A 98 -39.47 -9.29 -18.13
CA PRO A 98 -38.73 -10.33 -17.44
C PRO A 98 -37.90 -9.76 -16.28
N ALA A 99 -37.96 -10.40 -15.12
CA ALA A 99 -37.16 -10.00 -13.96
C ALA A 99 -35.73 -10.56 -14.01
N THR A 100 -35.53 -11.67 -14.73
CA THR A 100 -34.23 -12.37 -14.79
C THR A 100 -33.90 -12.73 -16.23
N THR A 101 -32.63 -13.04 -16.48
CA THR A 101 -32.18 -13.70 -17.71
C THR A 101 -32.89 -15.04 -17.89
N GLY A 102 -33.24 -15.41 -19.11
CA GLY A 102 -33.95 -16.67 -19.36
C GLY A 102 -34.30 -16.88 -20.82
N ARG A 103 -35.29 -17.76 -21.04
CA ARG A 103 -35.73 -18.14 -22.38
C ARG A 103 -37.26 -18.15 -22.49
N PHE A 104 -37.74 -17.58 -23.57
CA PHE A 104 -39.12 -17.65 -23.95
C PHE A 104 -39.32 -18.69 -25.06
N ARG A 105 -40.49 -19.30 -25.11
CA ARG A 105 -41.04 -20.05 -26.26
C ARG A 105 -42.55 -19.90 -26.33
N ALA A 106 -43.09 -20.02 -27.51
CA ALA A 106 -44.53 -20.15 -27.71
C ALA A 106 -44.88 -21.63 -27.79
N THR A 107 -46.00 -22.03 -27.17
CA THR A 107 -46.59 -23.37 -27.33
C THR A 107 -48.04 -23.25 -27.70
N LEU A 108 -48.45 -24.00 -28.70
CA LEU A 108 -49.84 -24.17 -29.08
C LEU A 108 -50.28 -25.57 -28.65
N PRO A 109 -51.34 -25.75 -27.86
CA PRO A 109 -51.90 -27.05 -27.54
C PRO A 109 -52.48 -27.71 -28.78
N ALA A 110 -52.67 -29.02 -28.73
CA ALA A 110 -53.49 -29.67 -29.74
C ALA A 110 -54.93 -29.18 -29.67
N GLU A 111 -55.53 -28.84 -30.82
CA GLU A 111 -56.86 -28.26 -30.90
C GLU A 111 -57.52 -28.73 -32.20
N GLY A 112 -58.65 -29.40 -32.09
CA GLY A 112 -59.35 -30.00 -33.23
C GLY A 112 -58.44 -31.00 -33.97
N SER A 113 -58.25 -30.79 -35.28
CA SER A 113 -57.34 -31.59 -36.14
C SER A 113 -55.90 -31.09 -36.12
N CYS A 114 -55.57 -30.02 -35.35
CA CYS A 114 -54.26 -29.41 -35.36
C CYS A 114 -53.40 -29.98 -34.23
N ALA A 115 -52.19 -30.39 -34.57
CA ALA A 115 -51.23 -30.92 -33.60
C ALA A 115 -50.70 -29.85 -32.65
N ALA A 116 -50.23 -30.25 -31.46
CA ALA A 116 -49.49 -29.38 -30.56
C ALA A 116 -48.11 -29.00 -31.17
N VAL A 117 -47.75 -27.75 -31.05
CA VAL A 117 -46.47 -27.20 -31.61
C VAL A 117 -45.76 -26.38 -30.58
N THR A 118 -44.44 -26.38 -30.65
CA THR A 118 -43.56 -25.55 -29.79
C THR A 118 -42.55 -24.81 -30.67
N SER A 119 -42.39 -23.51 -30.43
CA SER A 119 -41.44 -22.65 -31.15
C SER A 119 -39.96 -22.92 -30.77
N ASN A 120 -39.06 -22.28 -31.50
CA ASN A 120 -37.70 -22.03 -31.04
C ASN A 120 -37.70 -21.26 -29.68
N ASP A 121 -36.57 -21.38 -28.96
CA ASP A 121 -36.31 -20.59 -27.77
C ASP A 121 -35.79 -19.18 -28.15
N VAL A 122 -36.31 -18.13 -27.53
CA VAL A 122 -35.79 -16.78 -27.58
C VAL A 122 -35.05 -16.51 -26.28
N VAL A 123 -33.73 -16.37 -26.36
CA VAL A 123 -32.89 -16.01 -25.19
C VAL A 123 -32.98 -14.53 -24.93
N VAL A 124 -33.30 -14.18 -23.71
CA VAL A 124 -33.37 -12.79 -23.23
C VAL A 124 -32.45 -12.64 -22.03
N ARG A 125 -31.58 -11.65 -22.08
CA ARG A 125 -30.70 -11.29 -20.98
C ARG A 125 -31.23 -10.04 -20.30
N VAL A 126 -31.28 -10.06 -18.98
CA VAL A 126 -31.73 -8.92 -18.18
C VAL A 126 -30.56 -8.35 -17.43
N ARG A 127 -30.19 -7.14 -17.77
CA ARG A 127 -29.12 -6.41 -17.11
C ARG A 127 -29.67 -5.70 -15.86
N ALA A 128 -28.96 -5.82 -14.73
CA ALA A 128 -29.29 -5.05 -13.54
C ALA A 128 -29.16 -3.54 -13.80
N VAL A 129 -30.01 -2.78 -13.17
CA VAL A 129 -29.96 -1.30 -13.16
C VAL A 129 -29.27 -0.88 -11.86
N VAL A 130 -28.32 0.04 -11.96
CA VAL A 130 -27.65 0.66 -10.83
C VAL A 130 -27.97 2.15 -10.87
N ASP A 131 -28.87 2.57 -9.99
CA ASP A 131 -29.19 3.98 -9.80
C ASP A 131 -28.24 4.58 -8.77
N THR A 132 -27.79 5.80 -9.03
CA THR A 132 -26.83 6.48 -8.15
C THR A 132 -27.26 7.92 -7.89
N SER A 133 -26.97 8.40 -6.68
CA SER A 133 -27.08 9.80 -6.30
C SER A 133 -25.74 10.31 -5.74
N LEU A 134 -25.46 11.57 -5.99
CA LEU A 134 -24.30 12.32 -5.53
C LEU A 134 -24.79 13.56 -4.76
N VAL A 135 -24.34 13.75 -3.52
CA VAL A 135 -24.83 14.85 -2.66
C VAL A 135 -24.28 16.21 -3.10
N ALA A 136 -23.03 16.26 -3.60
CA ALA A 136 -22.39 17.51 -4.02
C ALA A 136 -21.80 17.38 -5.43
N GLY A 137 -22.13 18.33 -6.32
CA GLY A 137 -21.57 18.42 -7.68
C GLY A 137 -20.23 19.14 -7.75
N SER A 138 -19.81 19.83 -6.68
CA SER A 138 -18.52 20.51 -6.56
C SER A 138 -18.03 20.50 -5.11
N THR A 139 -16.70 20.45 -4.94
CA THR A 139 -16.04 20.52 -3.64
C THR A 139 -14.55 20.86 -3.81
N ASP A 140 -13.86 21.14 -2.72
CA ASP A 140 -12.42 21.40 -2.72
C ASP A 140 -11.61 20.12 -2.52
N VAL A 141 -10.34 20.14 -2.93
CA VAL A 141 -9.35 19.10 -2.61
C VAL A 141 -9.26 18.93 -1.09
N GLY A 142 -9.15 17.69 -0.64
CA GLY A 142 -9.17 17.33 0.78
C GLY A 142 -10.57 17.02 1.32
N SER A 143 -11.63 17.37 0.58
CA SER A 143 -13.00 17.05 0.96
C SER A 143 -13.45 15.70 0.44
N CYS A 144 -14.46 15.10 1.08
CA CYS A 144 -15.07 13.85 0.65
C CYS A 144 -16.49 14.08 0.13
N VAL A 145 -16.99 13.19 -0.73
CA VAL A 145 -18.34 13.26 -1.28
C VAL A 145 -19.13 11.99 -1.00
N ASP A 146 -20.43 12.13 -0.77
CA ASP A 146 -21.32 11.00 -0.56
C ASP A 146 -21.91 10.48 -1.86
N ILE A 147 -21.67 9.22 -2.17
CA ILE A 147 -22.27 8.50 -3.30
C ILE A 147 -23.13 7.37 -2.74
N THR A 148 -24.42 7.39 -3.10
CA THR A 148 -25.32 6.27 -2.79
C THR A 148 -25.64 5.52 -4.08
N ALA A 149 -25.66 4.19 -4.03
CA ALA A 149 -26.04 3.32 -5.13
C ALA A 149 -27.18 2.38 -4.70
N ILE A 150 -28.12 2.12 -5.61
CA ILE A 150 -29.23 1.17 -5.45
C ILE A 150 -29.21 0.21 -6.63
N VAL A 151 -29.26 -1.08 -6.37
CA VAL A 151 -29.28 -2.12 -7.41
C VAL A 151 -30.67 -2.71 -7.58
N SER A 152 -31.15 -2.76 -8.80
CA SER A 152 -32.41 -3.38 -9.19
C SER A 152 -32.20 -4.46 -10.28
N PRO A 153 -32.77 -5.67 -10.16
CA PRO A 153 -33.61 -6.15 -9.04
C PRO A 153 -32.81 -6.23 -7.74
N PRO A 154 -33.48 -6.31 -6.58
CA PRO A 154 -32.81 -6.36 -5.29
C PRO A 154 -31.77 -7.47 -5.20
N LYS A 155 -30.59 -7.15 -4.65
CA LYS A 155 -29.41 -8.02 -4.49
C LYS A 155 -28.83 -7.91 -3.07
N PRO A 156 -29.63 -8.12 -2.01
CA PRO A 156 -29.16 -7.95 -0.64
C PRO A 156 -28.02 -8.92 -0.32
N GLY A 157 -26.99 -8.44 0.39
CA GLY A 157 -25.83 -9.23 0.80
C GLY A 157 -24.79 -9.46 -0.29
N GLN A 158 -25.04 -9.01 -1.54
CA GLN A 158 -24.03 -8.98 -2.61
C GLN A 158 -23.19 -7.71 -2.52
N THR A 159 -22.27 -7.50 -3.46
CA THR A 159 -21.38 -6.33 -3.49
C THR A 159 -21.50 -5.54 -4.78
N VAL A 160 -21.15 -4.27 -4.70
CA VAL A 160 -20.88 -3.39 -5.86
C VAL A 160 -19.45 -2.86 -5.76
N VAL A 161 -18.89 -2.46 -6.90
CA VAL A 161 -17.60 -1.78 -6.95
C VAL A 161 -17.80 -0.31 -7.34
N LEU A 162 -17.20 0.59 -6.56
CA LEU A 162 -17.02 1.99 -6.96
C LEU A 162 -15.79 2.06 -7.84
N GLN A 163 -15.95 2.66 -9.01
CA GLN A 163 -14.85 2.89 -9.95
C GLN A 163 -14.64 4.38 -10.17
N LYS A 164 -13.36 4.78 -10.20
CA LYS A 164 -12.91 6.14 -10.52
C LYS A 164 -12.21 6.14 -11.87
N ARG A 165 -12.37 7.18 -12.66
CA ARG A 165 -11.71 7.30 -13.96
C ARG A 165 -10.34 7.94 -13.79
N ARG A 166 -9.25 7.20 -14.12
CA ARG A 166 -7.87 7.68 -14.12
C ARG A 166 -7.20 7.39 -15.45
N GLY A 167 -6.50 8.35 -16.03
CA GLY A 167 -5.79 8.16 -17.29
C GLY A 167 -6.65 7.64 -18.46
N GLY A 168 -7.99 7.86 -18.43
CA GLY A 168 -8.93 7.33 -19.41
C GLY A 168 -9.51 5.95 -19.10
N ALA A 169 -8.94 5.19 -18.15
CA ALA A 169 -9.42 3.90 -17.68
C ALA A 169 -10.32 4.02 -16.44
N TRP A 170 -11.13 2.99 -16.18
CA TRP A 170 -11.91 2.86 -14.96
C TRP A 170 -11.19 1.92 -14.00
N GLU A 171 -10.83 2.40 -12.82
CA GLU A 171 -10.15 1.67 -11.76
C GLU A 171 -11.09 1.46 -10.59
N VAL A 172 -11.06 0.27 -10.00
CA VAL A 172 -11.81 -0.02 -8.77
C VAL A 172 -11.10 0.68 -7.61
N VAL A 173 -11.83 1.53 -6.91
CA VAL A 173 -11.33 2.25 -5.72
C VAL A 173 -11.91 1.69 -4.43
N GLU A 174 -13.10 1.06 -4.51
CA GLU A 174 -13.73 0.49 -3.32
C GLU A 174 -14.70 -0.64 -3.71
N THR A 175 -14.83 -1.65 -2.85
CA THR A 175 -15.85 -2.69 -2.94
C THR A 175 -16.78 -2.58 -1.75
N LEU A 176 -18.09 -2.42 -2.03
CA LEU A 176 -19.10 -2.07 -1.03
C LEU A 176 -20.15 -3.17 -0.91
N PRO A 177 -20.53 -3.60 0.31
CA PRO A 177 -21.64 -4.51 0.52
C PRO A 177 -22.98 -3.81 0.29
N LEU A 178 -23.94 -4.52 -0.30
CA LEU A 178 -25.34 -4.11 -0.40
C LEU A 178 -26.10 -4.49 0.86
N ASN A 179 -26.79 -3.53 1.46
CA ASN A 179 -27.66 -3.75 2.62
C ASN A 179 -28.96 -4.52 2.25
N GLY A 180 -29.89 -4.67 3.21
CA GLY A 180 -31.17 -5.36 3.02
C GLY A 180 -32.03 -4.75 1.91
N ASP A 181 -31.90 -3.46 1.63
CA ASP A 181 -32.61 -2.71 0.59
C ASP A 181 -31.81 -2.64 -0.73
N SER A 182 -30.73 -3.41 -0.84
CA SER A 182 -29.82 -3.41 -2.01
C SER A 182 -29.16 -2.05 -2.27
N GLN A 183 -28.87 -1.32 -1.20
CA GLN A 183 -28.17 -0.04 -1.24
C GLN A 183 -26.75 -0.19 -0.74
N ALA A 184 -25.83 0.58 -1.34
CA ALA A 184 -24.47 0.80 -0.86
C ALA A 184 -24.19 2.30 -0.73
N ARG A 185 -23.27 2.67 0.16
CA ARG A 185 -22.79 4.04 0.33
C ARG A 185 -21.28 4.05 0.29
N ALA A 186 -20.74 4.98 -0.48
CA ALA A 186 -19.32 5.29 -0.56
C ALA A 186 -19.07 6.74 -0.13
N HIS A 187 -17.88 6.97 0.44
CA HIS A 187 -17.46 8.30 0.88
C HIS A 187 -16.03 8.60 0.39
N PRO A 188 -15.82 8.64 -0.96
CA PRO A 188 -14.49 8.87 -1.50
C PRO A 188 -14.02 10.30 -1.22
N CYS A 189 -12.77 10.43 -0.75
CA CYS A 189 -12.11 11.69 -0.57
C CYS A 189 -11.32 12.08 -1.83
N LEU A 190 -11.26 13.38 -2.10
CA LEU A 190 -10.71 13.95 -3.33
C LEU A 190 -9.32 14.55 -3.05
N GLY A 191 -8.34 14.10 -3.81
CA GLY A 191 -6.98 14.58 -3.70
C GLY A 191 -6.59 15.55 -4.81
N TRP A 192 -5.33 15.96 -4.80
CA TRP A 192 -4.74 16.83 -5.81
C TRP A 192 -4.91 16.32 -7.25
N ASP A 193 -4.79 15.02 -7.45
CA ASP A 193 -4.92 14.39 -8.77
C ASP A 193 -6.37 14.42 -9.31
N ASP A 194 -7.33 14.93 -8.53
CA ASP A 194 -8.73 15.08 -8.90
C ASP A 194 -9.09 16.49 -9.37
N LEU A 195 -8.15 17.45 -9.26
CA LEU A 195 -8.38 18.83 -9.70
C LEU A 195 -9.02 18.90 -11.09
N GLY A 196 -10.03 19.75 -11.21
CA GLY A 196 -10.88 19.91 -12.38
C GLY A 196 -12.13 19.06 -12.31
N VAL A 197 -12.12 17.79 -12.65
CA VAL A 197 -13.33 16.95 -12.63
C VAL A 197 -12.98 15.49 -12.30
N ALA A 198 -13.35 15.05 -11.12
CA ALA A 198 -13.37 13.65 -10.74
C ALA A 198 -14.59 12.94 -11.32
N ARG A 199 -14.43 11.74 -11.87
CA ARG A 199 -15.51 10.95 -12.45
C ARG A 199 -15.60 9.59 -11.79
N TYR A 200 -16.80 9.22 -11.35
CA TYR A 200 -17.10 7.95 -10.71
C TYR A 200 -18.22 7.22 -11.45
N ARG A 201 -18.27 5.91 -11.27
CA ARG A 201 -19.43 5.07 -11.57
C ARG A 201 -19.48 3.90 -10.59
N VAL A 202 -20.66 3.35 -10.40
CA VAL A 202 -20.87 2.15 -9.60
C VAL A 202 -21.24 1.01 -10.52
N GLN A 203 -20.64 -0.16 -10.31
CA GLN A 203 -20.92 -1.35 -11.09
C GLN A 203 -21.28 -2.51 -10.16
N TRP A 204 -22.41 -3.16 -10.44
CA TRP A 204 -22.74 -4.46 -9.90
C TRP A 204 -22.24 -5.53 -10.88
N ILE A 205 -21.38 -6.42 -10.42
CA ILE A 205 -20.87 -7.57 -11.17
C ILE A 205 -21.65 -8.81 -10.72
N PRO A 206 -22.17 -9.63 -11.63
CA PRO A 206 -23.00 -10.78 -11.28
C PRO A 206 -22.31 -11.73 -10.29
N GLN A 207 -23.00 -12.02 -9.20
CA GLN A 207 -22.66 -13.04 -8.21
C GLN A 207 -23.69 -14.18 -8.27
N ASP A 208 -24.59 -14.13 -9.26
CA ASP A 208 -25.57 -15.14 -9.63
C ASP A 208 -25.78 -15.12 -11.14
N ASP A 209 -26.46 -16.11 -11.69
CA ASP A 209 -26.77 -16.21 -13.13
C ASP A 209 -28.10 -15.51 -13.52
N LEU A 210 -28.71 -14.75 -12.60
CA LEU A 210 -30.05 -14.21 -12.79
C LEU A 210 -30.06 -12.96 -13.66
N ASN A 211 -29.02 -12.14 -13.59
CA ASN A 211 -28.94 -10.86 -14.31
C ASN A 211 -27.54 -10.62 -14.86
N GLU A 212 -27.44 -9.82 -15.90
CA GLU A 212 -26.19 -9.30 -16.45
C GLU A 212 -25.67 -8.10 -15.64
N THR A 213 -24.37 -7.81 -15.77
CA THR A 213 -23.68 -6.68 -15.13
C THR A 213 -24.45 -5.37 -15.29
N GLY A 214 -24.73 -4.73 -14.17
CA GLY A 214 -25.29 -3.38 -14.10
C GLY A 214 -24.20 -2.32 -13.92
N THR A 215 -24.32 -1.19 -14.63
CA THR A 215 -23.38 -0.06 -14.48
C THR A 215 -24.19 1.23 -14.44
N SER A 216 -23.91 2.09 -13.46
CA SER A 216 -24.55 3.39 -13.32
C SER A 216 -24.14 4.37 -14.42
N PRO A 217 -24.89 5.45 -14.62
CA PRO A 217 -24.37 6.65 -15.28
C PRO A 217 -23.08 7.14 -14.60
N THR A 218 -22.30 7.94 -15.34
CA THR A 218 -21.11 8.59 -14.79
C THR A 218 -21.53 9.75 -13.88
N LEU A 219 -21.04 9.74 -12.64
CA LEU A 219 -21.11 10.86 -11.72
C LEU A 219 -19.88 11.75 -11.92
N ALA A 220 -20.06 13.05 -11.94
CA ALA A 220 -19.00 14.03 -12.10
C ALA A 220 -19.01 15.01 -10.91
N VAL A 221 -17.84 15.23 -10.32
CA VAL A 221 -17.60 16.18 -9.24
C VAL A 221 -16.60 17.21 -9.74
N ALA A 222 -16.95 18.49 -9.70
CA ALA A 222 -15.99 19.57 -9.93
C ALA A 222 -15.12 19.72 -8.67
N VAL A 223 -13.80 19.71 -8.84
CA VAL A 223 -12.83 19.78 -7.73
C VAL A 223 -11.99 21.03 -7.90
N THR A 224 -11.97 21.86 -6.88
CA THR A 224 -11.22 23.12 -6.86
C THR A 224 -10.14 23.12 -5.78
N GLU A 225 -9.17 24.02 -5.90
CA GLU A 225 -8.18 24.24 -4.86
C GLU A 225 -8.84 24.90 -3.65
N ALA A 226 -8.44 24.47 -2.45
CA ALA A 226 -8.85 25.14 -1.23
C ALA A 226 -8.03 26.43 -1.04
N ALA A 227 -8.62 27.46 -0.39
CA ALA A 227 -7.99 28.77 -0.22
C ALA A 227 -6.60 28.74 0.46
N TRP A 228 -6.30 27.71 1.26
CA TRP A 228 -4.98 27.57 1.88
C TRP A 228 -3.90 27.16 0.87
N MET A 229 -4.25 26.47 -0.21
CA MET A 229 -3.34 26.05 -1.27
C MET A 229 -2.84 27.25 -2.07
N GLU A 230 -3.75 28.15 -2.48
CA GLU A 230 -3.41 29.43 -3.13
C GLU A 230 -2.44 30.24 -2.27
N ARG A 231 -2.62 30.20 -0.94
CA ARG A 231 -1.71 30.90 0.00
C ARG A 231 -0.32 30.27 0.07
N ILE A 232 -0.20 28.95 -0.12
CA ILE A 232 1.13 28.32 -0.28
C ILE A 232 1.79 28.84 -1.54
N ASP A 233 1.09 28.93 -2.66
CA ASP A 233 1.61 29.45 -3.93
C ASP A 233 2.10 30.90 -3.79
N GLU A 234 1.36 31.74 -3.06
CA GLU A 234 1.79 33.11 -2.72
C GLU A 234 3.07 33.13 -1.87
N ILE A 235 3.17 32.25 -0.85
CA ILE A 235 4.34 32.14 0.03
C ILE A 235 5.57 31.68 -0.77
N VAL A 236 5.44 30.67 -1.59
CA VAL A 236 6.52 30.11 -2.42
C VAL A 236 6.92 31.09 -3.52
N GLY A 237 5.96 31.67 -4.22
CA GLY A 237 6.16 32.55 -5.36
C GLY A 237 6.95 31.88 -6.48
N ARG A 238 8.02 32.54 -6.95
CA ARG A 238 8.91 32.03 -8.03
C ARG A 238 10.19 31.40 -7.50
N ARG A 239 10.26 31.07 -6.22
CA ARG A 239 11.47 30.51 -5.61
C ARG A 239 11.60 29.02 -5.93
N ALA A 240 12.85 28.53 -5.88
CA ALA A 240 13.13 27.10 -6.06
C ALA A 240 12.77 26.31 -4.79
N VAL A 241 11.48 26.20 -4.51
CA VAL A 241 10.90 25.48 -3.37
C VAL A 241 9.98 24.39 -3.89
N SER A 242 10.17 23.18 -3.45
CA SER A 242 9.26 22.06 -3.67
C SER A 242 8.44 21.80 -2.43
N VAL A 243 7.13 21.68 -2.58
CA VAL A 243 6.20 21.39 -1.48
C VAL A 243 5.30 20.24 -1.87
N SER A 244 5.17 19.27 -0.97
CA SER A 244 4.18 18.21 -1.06
C SER A 244 3.47 18.08 0.29
N VAL A 245 2.15 17.92 0.26
CA VAL A 245 1.32 17.69 1.45
C VAL A 245 0.41 16.52 1.17
N GLY A 246 0.25 15.63 2.14
CA GLY A 246 -0.58 14.45 2.00
C GLY A 246 -1.35 14.09 3.25
N GLU A 247 -2.36 13.25 3.09
CA GLU A 247 -3.14 12.64 4.14
C GLU A 247 -3.65 11.28 3.64
N ALA A 248 -3.56 10.26 4.47
CA ALA A 248 -4.15 8.93 4.20
C ALA A 248 -3.88 8.43 2.76
N ASN A 249 -2.62 8.43 2.34
CA ASN A 249 -2.18 8.01 0.99
C ASN A 249 -2.72 8.87 -0.17
N THR A 250 -3.16 10.11 0.11
CA THR A 250 -3.68 11.04 -0.88
C THR A 250 -2.91 12.36 -0.83
N TYR A 251 -2.43 12.83 -1.98
CA TYR A 251 -1.84 14.16 -2.05
C TYR A 251 -2.95 15.21 -1.95
N LEU A 252 -2.79 16.15 -1.01
CA LEU A 252 -3.66 17.32 -0.86
C LEU A 252 -3.12 18.52 -1.63
N TYR A 253 -1.79 18.69 -1.67
CA TYR A 253 -1.16 19.81 -2.37
C TYR A 253 0.19 19.39 -2.95
N ARG A 254 0.51 19.91 -4.15
CA ARG A 254 1.74 19.61 -4.87
C ARG A 254 2.25 20.85 -5.60
N HIS A 255 3.49 21.26 -5.30
CA HIS A 255 4.17 22.35 -5.99
C HIS A 255 5.62 21.97 -6.28
N LEU A 256 6.00 21.82 -7.54
CA LEU A 256 7.32 21.37 -7.98
C LEU A 256 7.82 20.13 -7.21
N ASP A 257 6.91 19.33 -6.74
CA ASP A 257 7.11 18.26 -5.76
C ASP A 257 7.91 17.07 -6.28
N GLN A 258 8.04 16.92 -7.61
CA GLN A 258 8.87 15.92 -8.29
C GLN A 258 10.24 16.47 -8.71
N ALA A 259 10.55 17.73 -8.42
CA ALA A 259 11.85 18.29 -8.72
C ALA A 259 12.92 17.66 -7.80
N ALA A 260 13.96 17.10 -8.40
CA ALA A 260 15.10 16.56 -7.68
C ALA A 260 15.85 17.69 -6.96
N ARG A 261 15.95 17.59 -5.61
CA ARG A 261 16.62 18.58 -4.76
C ARG A 261 17.49 17.89 -3.71
N THR A 262 18.51 18.62 -3.25
CA THR A 262 19.37 18.13 -2.17
C THR A 262 18.59 18.16 -0.84
N PRO A 263 18.46 17.02 -0.14
CA PRO A 263 17.66 16.91 1.08
C PRO A 263 18.34 17.54 2.31
N ALA A 264 19.64 17.76 2.27
CA ALA A 264 20.46 18.01 3.45
C ALA A 264 20.12 16.97 4.55
N SER A 265 20.10 17.37 5.82
CA SER A 265 19.84 16.43 6.93
C SER A 265 18.45 15.77 6.96
N ASN A 266 17.55 16.05 6.01
CA ASN A 266 16.33 15.25 5.86
C ASN A 266 16.63 13.79 5.46
N GLU A 267 17.81 13.51 4.93
CA GLU A 267 18.26 12.14 4.70
C GLU A 267 18.27 11.27 5.97
N LYS A 268 18.53 11.87 7.12
CA LYS A 268 18.46 11.17 8.42
C LYS A 268 17.07 10.61 8.75
N LEU A 269 16.02 11.20 8.16
CA LEU A 269 14.66 10.68 8.25
C LEU A 269 14.57 9.33 7.52
N LEU A 270 15.14 9.25 6.32
CA LEU A 270 15.18 8.03 5.51
C LEU A 270 16.02 6.93 6.21
N LEU A 271 17.19 7.29 6.71
CA LEU A 271 18.01 6.37 7.50
C LEU A 271 17.26 5.82 8.71
N ALA A 272 16.52 6.66 9.43
CA ALA A 272 15.76 6.24 10.59
C ALA A 272 14.63 5.27 10.23
N MET A 273 13.92 5.50 9.12
CA MET A 273 12.89 4.58 8.60
C MET A 273 13.49 3.20 8.33
N VAL A 274 14.59 3.15 7.57
CA VAL A 274 15.24 1.87 7.22
C VAL A 274 15.76 1.12 8.44
N LEU A 275 16.31 1.84 9.42
CA LEU A 275 16.79 1.23 10.65
C LEU A 275 15.66 0.63 11.49
N LEU A 276 14.53 1.34 11.61
CA LEU A 276 13.36 0.86 12.33
C LEU A 276 12.71 -0.34 11.63
N ASP A 277 12.57 -0.26 10.31
CA ASP A 277 11.98 -1.33 9.50
C ASP A 277 12.81 -2.62 9.57
N ARG A 278 14.13 -2.48 9.51
CA ARG A 278 15.04 -3.63 9.49
C ARG A 278 15.29 -4.27 10.86
N PHE A 279 15.42 -3.46 11.90
CA PHE A 279 15.89 -3.92 13.21
C PHE A 279 14.80 -3.86 14.29
N GLY A 280 13.78 -3.06 14.09
CA GLY A 280 12.76 -2.77 15.10
C GLY A 280 13.20 -1.74 16.15
N PRO A 281 12.24 -1.15 16.88
CA PRO A 281 12.46 -0.04 17.80
C PRO A 281 13.33 -0.38 19.03
N ASP A 282 13.28 -1.62 19.50
CA ASP A 282 13.98 -2.09 20.70
C ASP A 282 15.39 -2.61 20.42
N HIS A 283 15.81 -2.62 19.16
CA HIS A 283 17.13 -3.10 18.77
C HIS A 283 18.24 -2.39 19.54
N ARG A 284 19.27 -3.15 19.94
CA ARG A 284 20.44 -2.67 20.68
C ARG A 284 21.71 -3.13 19.99
N ILE A 285 22.71 -2.26 19.98
CA ILE A 285 23.98 -2.49 19.31
C ILE A 285 24.98 -3.01 20.36
N PRO A 286 25.58 -4.22 20.18
CA PRO A 286 26.48 -4.77 21.15
C PRO A 286 27.90 -4.16 21.05
N THR A 287 28.53 -3.96 22.20
CA THR A 287 29.96 -3.76 22.34
C THR A 287 30.52 -4.93 23.16
N THR A 288 31.50 -5.65 22.63
CA THR A 288 31.98 -6.89 23.23
C THR A 288 33.44 -6.82 23.61
N VAL A 289 33.83 -7.67 24.57
CA VAL A 289 35.23 -7.94 24.88
C VAL A 289 35.50 -9.40 24.61
N GLY A 290 36.55 -9.65 23.84
CA GLY A 290 36.99 -11.01 23.49
C GLY A 290 38.48 -11.24 23.69
N ALA A 291 38.85 -12.51 23.84
CA ALA A 291 40.25 -12.96 23.92
C ALA A 291 40.47 -14.24 23.11
N GLY A 292 41.72 -14.48 22.66
CA GLY A 292 42.08 -15.70 21.95
C GLY A 292 42.26 -16.89 22.87
N THR A 293 42.80 -16.68 24.08
CA THR A 293 43.05 -17.75 25.06
C THR A 293 42.86 -17.24 26.48
N VAL A 294 42.00 -17.91 27.22
CA VAL A 294 41.83 -17.72 28.66
C VAL A 294 42.28 -18.98 29.38
N ASN A 295 43.18 -18.84 30.35
CA ASN A 295 43.70 -19.95 31.16
C ASN A 295 43.49 -19.62 32.64
N GLY A 296 42.45 -20.21 33.24
CA GLY A 296 42.00 -19.88 34.59
C GLY A 296 41.59 -18.40 34.66
N SER A 297 42.23 -17.64 35.54
CA SER A 297 41.98 -16.19 35.70
C SER A 297 42.78 -15.28 34.76
N VAL A 298 43.59 -15.86 33.86
CA VAL A 298 44.57 -15.12 33.05
C VAL A 298 44.19 -15.13 31.58
N VAL A 299 44.00 -13.95 31.01
CA VAL A 299 43.96 -13.75 29.55
C VAL A 299 45.41 -13.83 29.03
N ARG A 300 45.71 -14.83 28.19
CA ARG A 300 47.01 -15.01 27.54
C ARG A 300 47.06 -14.24 26.23
N GLY A 301 47.82 -13.16 26.18
CA GLY A 301 47.86 -12.20 25.07
C GLY A 301 46.89 -11.03 25.27
N ASP A 302 46.33 -10.54 24.18
CA ASP A 302 45.57 -9.31 24.14
C ASP A 302 44.06 -9.52 24.43
N LEU A 303 43.48 -8.50 25.04
CA LEU A 303 42.06 -8.37 25.26
C LEU A 303 41.48 -7.38 24.23
N TRP A 304 40.53 -7.83 23.44
CA TRP A 304 40.01 -7.06 22.32
C TRP A 304 38.66 -6.43 22.66
N LEU A 305 38.58 -5.10 22.60
CA LEU A 305 37.35 -4.33 22.71
C LEU A 305 36.76 -4.08 21.32
N ILE A 306 35.58 -4.63 21.04
CA ILE A 306 34.99 -4.69 19.70
C ILE A 306 33.66 -3.95 19.70
N GLY A 307 33.60 -2.80 19.00
CA GLY A 307 32.37 -2.06 18.74
C GLY A 307 31.69 -2.49 17.44
N ARG A 308 30.40 -2.25 17.39
CA ARG A 308 29.56 -2.50 16.19
C ARG A 308 28.76 -1.29 15.74
N GLY A 309 29.14 -0.09 16.20
CA GLY A 309 28.51 1.18 15.76
C GLY A 309 27.48 1.73 16.75
N ASP A 310 27.65 1.53 18.06
CA ASP A 310 26.96 2.34 19.06
C ASP A 310 27.55 3.76 19.06
N PRO A 311 26.80 4.81 18.66
CA PRO A 311 27.36 6.17 18.52
C PRO A 311 27.58 6.89 19.85
N ILE A 312 27.16 6.30 20.98
CA ILE A 312 27.14 6.98 22.29
C ILE A 312 27.99 6.27 23.37
N VAL A 313 29.02 5.55 22.96
CA VAL A 313 29.93 4.88 23.92
C VAL A 313 30.68 5.91 24.76
N THR A 314 30.71 5.66 26.08
CA THR A 314 31.36 6.52 27.09
C THR A 314 32.07 5.63 28.12
N PRO A 315 32.92 6.17 28.98
CA PRO A 315 33.52 5.38 30.08
C PRO A 315 32.46 4.67 30.95
N SER A 316 31.33 5.31 31.20
CA SER A 316 30.26 4.73 32.01
C SER A 316 29.57 3.54 31.31
N SER A 317 29.44 3.57 29.98
CA SER A 317 28.86 2.44 29.22
C SER A 317 29.83 1.24 29.11
N LEU A 318 31.14 1.45 29.25
CA LEU A 318 32.15 0.39 29.27
C LEU A 318 32.32 -0.23 30.67
N ALA A 319 31.89 0.43 31.74
CA ALA A 319 32.10 -0.06 33.12
C ALA A 319 31.50 -1.45 33.35
N PRO A 320 30.30 -1.83 32.86
CA PRO A 320 29.77 -3.18 33.02
C PRO A 320 30.61 -4.27 32.31
N LEU A 321 31.36 -3.93 31.24
CA LEU A 321 32.30 -4.89 30.63
C LEU A 321 33.42 -5.29 31.63
N ALA A 322 33.99 -4.31 32.34
CA ALA A 322 35.00 -4.57 33.34
C ALA A 322 34.42 -5.37 34.52
N ASP A 323 33.18 -5.08 34.94
CA ASP A 323 32.50 -5.84 36.00
C ASP A 323 32.29 -7.31 35.58
N GLN A 324 31.83 -7.56 34.33
CA GLN A 324 31.68 -8.92 33.79
C GLN A 324 33.00 -9.69 33.71
N LEU A 325 34.09 -9.05 33.29
CA LEU A 325 35.40 -9.67 33.24
C LEU A 325 35.89 -10.11 34.65
N VAL A 326 35.72 -9.26 35.64
CA VAL A 326 36.03 -9.61 37.04
C VAL A 326 35.11 -10.73 37.53
N ALA A 327 33.82 -10.68 37.23
CA ALA A 327 32.87 -11.73 37.60
C ALA A 327 33.19 -13.07 36.91
N ALA A 328 33.73 -13.05 35.69
CA ALA A 328 34.30 -14.23 35.00
C ALA A 328 35.61 -14.74 35.60
N GLY A 329 36.09 -14.11 36.67
CA GLY A 329 37.29 -14.50 37.40
C GLY A 329 38.60 -14.01 36.77
N ILE A 330 38.57 -13.09 35.83
CA ILE A 330 39.78 -12.53 35.20
C ILE A 330 40.50 -11.59 36.19
N ASP A 331 41.72 -11.91 36.56
CA ASP A 331 42.59 -11.09 37.39
C ASP A 331 43.84 -10.54 36.67
N ARG A 332 44.11 -11.05 35.45
CA ARG A 332 45.26 -10.60 34.68
C ARG A 332 45.06 -10.69 33.18
N VAL A 333 45.57 -9.66 32.45
CA VAL A 333 45.76 -9.62 30.99
C VAL A 333 47.28 -9.51 30.73
N THR A 334 47.88 -10.51 30.04
CA THR A 334 49.35 -10.53 29.81
C THR A 334 49.77 -9.65 28.64
N GLY A 335 48.86 -9.30 27.76
CA GLY A 335 49.07 -8.42 26.64
C GLY A 335 48.40 -7.05 26.85
N HIS A 336 47.86 -6.51 25.81
CA HIS A 336 47.24 -5.19 25.69
C HIS A 336 45.73 -5.26 25.75
N VAL A 337 45.04 -4.16 26.11
CA VAL A 337 43.66 -3.93 25.71
C VAL A 337 43.70 -3.22 24.37
N ILE A 338 43.10 -3.81 23.34
CA ILE A 338 43.16 -3.31 21.96
C ILE A 338 41.75 -2.93 21.48
N GLY A 339 41.60 -1.70 21.05
CA GLY A 339 40.37 -1.24 20.36
C GLY A 339 40.31 -1.75 18.91
N SER A 340 39.25 -2.45 18.57
CA SER A 340 39.09 -3.06 17.22
C SER A 340 38.70 -2.06 16.15
N THR A 341 39.35 -2.19 14.96
CA THR A 341 39.13 -1.35 13.79
C THR A 341 38.47 -2.08 12.60
N THR A 342 38.01 -3.34 12.78
CA THR A 342 37.70 -4.23 11.66
C THR A 342 36.27 -4.21 11.17
N TYR A 343 35.29 -3.81 11.99
CA TYR A 343 33.88 -3.91 11.63
C TYR A 343 33.44 -2.84 10.63
N PHE A 344 34.03 -1.63 10.67
CA PHE A 344 33.85 -0.60 9.64
C PHE A 344 35.16 -0.38 8.87
N SER A 345 35.00 0.10 7.60
CA SER A 345 36.12 0.69 6.87
C SER A 345 36.57 1.99 7.52
N ARG A 346 37.76 2.45 7.13
CA ARG A 346 38.32 3.73 7.64
C ARG A 346 37.93 4.92 6.74
N ASP A 347 36.98 4.73 5.79
CA ASP A 347 36.47 5.79 4.92
C ASP A 347 35.78 6.89 5.75
N TRP A 348 36.08 8.11 5.37
CA TRP A 348 35.57 9.34 5.98
C TRP A 348 35.38 10.39 4.90
N ASP A 349 34.70 9.96 3.83
CA ASP A 349 34.46 10.71 2.60
C ASP A 349 33.28 10.11 1.85
N ALA A 350 32.56 10.94 1.11
CA ALA A 350 31.48 10.53 0.22
C ALA A 350 31.40 11.43 -1.02
N PRO A 351 30.95 10.92 -2.17
CA PRO A 351 30.69 11.75 -3.34
C PRO A 351 29.79 12.94 -2.98
N GLY A 352 30.17 14.13 -3.42
CA GLY A 352 29.42 15.36 -3.11
C GLY A 352 29.72 16.02 -1.77
N TRP A 353 30.58 15.44 -0.92
CA TRP A 353 31.11 16.15 0.23
C TRP A 353 32.07 17.25 -0.25
N ASN A 354 31.92 18.43 0.31
CA ASN A 354 32.85 19.54 0.06
C ASN A 354 34.06 19.46 1.00
N SER A 355 35.03 20.35 0.82
CA SER A 355 36.29 20.35 1.59
C SER A 355 36.14 20.59 3.10
N VAL A 356 34.97 21.05 3.55
CA VAL A 356 34.69 21.30 4.98
C VAL A 356 33.72 20.29 5.59
N ALA A 357 33.30 19.28 4.85
CA ALA A 357 32.32 18.29 5.32
C ALA A 357 32.82 17.58 6.60
N THR A 358 34.11 17.26 6.66
CA THR A 358 34.75 16.63 7.83
C THR A 358 34.79 17.51 9.07
N ASP A 359 34.54 18.82 8.98
CA ASP A 359 34.39 19.70 10.14
C ASP A 359 33.03 19.50 10.83
N TYR A 360 32.07 18.90 10.11
CA TYR A 360 30.70 18.67 10.58
C TYR A 360 30.41 17.22 10.97
N VAL A 361 31.40 16.31 10.78
CA VAL A 361 31.26 14.90 11.13
C VAL A 361 32.60 14.32 11.57
N ASN A 362 32.68 13.84 12.79
CA ASN A 362 33.85 13.12 13.27
C ASN A 362 33.97 11.76 12.54
N ARG A 363 35.20 11.19 12.49
CA ARG A 363 35.41 9.91 11.78
C ARG A 363 34.48 8.81 12.32
N PRO A 364 33.60 8.21 11.49
CA PRO A 364 32.64 7.20 11.93
C PRO A 364 33.30 5.84 12.04
N THR A 365 33.71 5.45 13.24
CA THR A 365 34.32 4.16 13.57
C THR A 365 33.28 3.21 14.18
N ALA A 366 33.56 1.89 14.16
CA ALA A 366 32.68 0.89 14.73
C ALA A 366 32.76 0.85 16.27
N LEU A 367 33.95 1.03 16.81
CA LEU A 367 34.17 1.29 18.23
C LEU A 367 34.26 2.81 18.39
N THR A 368 33.17 3.43 18.78
CA THR A 368 33.12 4.87 19.06
C THR A 368 33.54 5.14 20.49
N PHE A 369 33.92 6.38 20.78
CA PHE A 369 34.15 6.84 22.14
C PHE A 369 33.96 8.35 22.25
N GLU A 370 33.05 8.75 23.16
CA GLU A 370 32.73 10.18 23.42
C GLU A 370 32.52 11.02 22.15
N GLY A 371 31.78 10.45 21.15
CA GLY A 371 31.50 11.10 19.88
C GLY A 371 32.70 11.20 18.93
N ASN A 372 33.78 10.49 19.19
CA ASN A 372 35.01 10.48 18.39
C ASN A 372 35.66 11.87 18.21
N HIS A 373 35.64 12.67 19.26
CA HIS A 373 36.35 13.97 19.26
C HIS A 373 37.87 13.81 19.23
N ASP A 374 38.40 12.68 19.71
CA ASP A 374 39.80 12.31 19.59
C ASP A 374 40.05 11.67 18.21
N PRO A 375 41.21 11.88 17.58
CA PRO A 375 41.58 11.26 16.32
C PRO A 375 41.74 9.73 16.39
N ASP A 376 41.93 9.18 17.59
CA ASP A 376 42.15 7.72 17.86
C ASP A 376 41.10 7.17 18.85
N PRO A 377 39.81 7.23 18.56
CA PRO A 377 38.74 6.90 19.51
C PRO A 377 38.78 5.46 19.98
N GLU A 378 39.22 4.52 19.15
CA GLU A 378 39.36 3.11 19.51
C GLU A 378 40.47 2.90 20.58
N ARG A 379 41.56 3.67 20.50
CA ARG A 379 42.63 3.67 21.54
C ARG A 379 42.12 4.29 22.84
N GLU A 380 41.36 5.37 22.75
CA GLU A 380 40.79 6.03 23.92
C GLU A 380 39.76 5.13 24.62
N ALA A 381 38.93 4.41 23.89
CA ALA A 381 38.02 3.40 24.43
C ALA A 381 38.78 2.26 25.13
N ALA A 382 39.88 1.77 24.51
CA ALA A 382 40.76 0.75 25.09
C ALA A 382 41.42 1.26 26.37
N ALA A 383 41.88 2.52 26.39
CA ALA A 383 42.46 3.16 27.56
C ALA A 383 41.46 3.31 28.71
N ALA A 384 40.22 3.67 28.38
CA ALA A 384 39.12 3.77 29.34
C ALA A 384 38.83 2.39 29.98
N LEU A 385 38.71 1.34 29.15
CA LEU A 385 38.49 -0.02 29.65
C LEU A 385 39.69 -0.50 30.52
N THR A 386 40.94 -0.24 30.10
CA THR A 386 42.13 -0.56 30.90
C THR A 386 42.06 0.03 32.30
N LYS A 387 41.79 1.36 32.39
CA LYS A 387 41.63 2.05 33.68
C LYS A 387 40.50 1.46 34.52
N LEU A 388 39.41 1.05 33.92
CA LEU A 388 38.26 0.43 34.60
C LEU A 388 38.63 -0.95 35.16
N LEU A 389 39.43 -1.75 34.43
CA LEU A 389 39.95 -3.06 34.84
C LEU A 389 40.95 -2.91 36.01
N GLU A 390 41.97 -2.04 35.86
CA GLU A 390 42.96 -1.76 36.89
C GLU A 390 42.33 -1.27 38.21
N LYS A 391 41.32 -0.39 38.11
CA LYS A 391 40.53 0.08 39.27
C LYS A 391 39.83 -1.08 40.01
N ARG A 392 39.53 -2.18 39.33
CA ARG A 392 38.90 -3.40 39.86
C ARG A 392 39.89 -4.47 40.26
N GLY A 393 41.21 -4.18 40.18
CA GLY A 393 42.28 -5.06 40.60
C GLY A 393 42.77 -6.03 39.52
N VAL A 394 42.36 -5.87 38.26
CA VAL A 394 42.89 -6.64 37.14
C VAL A 394 44.25 -6.09 36.72
N ASP A 395 45.30 -6.94 36.71
CA ASP A 395 46.67 -6.60 36.31
C ASP A 395 46.79 -6.61 34.76
N VAL A 396 46.72 -5.43 34.12
CA VAL A 396 46.91 -5.29 32.68
C VAL A 396 48.37 -4.91 32.36
N ARG A 397 49.09 -5.80 31.69
CA ARG A 397 50.54 -5.62 31.47
C ARG A 397 50.89 -4.71 30.30
N GLY A 398 50.08 -4.76 29.22
CA GLY A 398 50.32 -3.97 28.02
C GLY A 398 49.69 -2.60 28.10
N ARG A 399 50.17 -1.65 27.29
CA ARG A 399 49.53 -0.33 27.13
C ARG A 399 48.31 -0.44 26.17
N PRO A 400 47.28 0.39 26.35
CA PRO A 400 46.18 0.43 25.41
C PRO A 400 46.66 0.64 23.98
N ASP A 401 46.07 -0.10 23.03
CA ASP A 401 46.44 -0.02 21.63
C ASP A 401 45.21 -0.13 20.70
N VAL A 402 45.45 -0.05 19.40
CA VAL A 402 44.43 -0.11 18.36
C VAL A 402 44.88 -1.08 17.27
N GLY A 403 43.96 -1.90 16.75
CA GLY A 403 44.33 -2.87 15.74
C GLY A 403 43.15 -3.65 15.14
N ALA A 404 43.47 -4.50 14.19
CA ALA A 404 42.49 -5.39 13.57
C ALA A 404 42.29 -6.63 14.46
N ALA A 405 41.10 -6.79 15.00
CA ALA A 405 40.77 -7.96 15.81
C ALA A 405 40.86 -9.24 14.95
N PRO A 406 41.59 -10.28 15.43
CA PRO A 406 41.68 -11.57 14.73
C PRO A 406 40.34 -12.30 14.79
N GLY A 407 40.15 -13.26 13.88
CA GLY A 407 39.02 -14.19 13.96
C GLY A 407 39.19 -15.19 15.10
N GLY A 408 38.07 -15.78 15.55
CA GLY A 408 38.07 -16.87 16.54
C GLY A 408 38.29 -16.42 17.99
N LEU A 409 38.07 -15.13 18.30
CA LEU A 409 38.06 -14.67 19.68
C LEU A 409 36.84 -15.21 20.43
N GLU A 410 37.07 -15.71 21.65
CA GLU A 410 35.98 -16.03 22.57
C GLU A 410 35.46 -14.74 23.22
N THR A 411 34.15 -14.50 23.14
CA THR A 411 33.49 -13.33 23.79
C THR A 411 33.36 -13.61 25.29
N ILE A 412 33.94 -12.75 26.11
CA ILE A 412 33.94 -12.87 27.58
C ILE A 412 32.93 -11.93 28.22
N ALA A 413 32.72 -10.75 27.62
CA ALA A 413 31.82 -9.76 28.14
C ALA A 413 31.08 -9.03 27.00
N THR A 414 29.84 -8.61 27.26
CA THR A 414 29.01 -7.88 26.31
C THR A 414 28.19 -6.81 27.03
N VAL A 415 28.15 -5.63 26.47
CA VAL A 415 27.19 -4.59 26.84
C VAL A 415 26.41 -4.16 25.60
N GLU A 416 25.19 -3.73 25.82
CA GLU A 416 24.33 -3.26 24.75
C GLU A 416 24.11 -1.74 24.84
N SER A 417 23.93 -1.11 23.69
CA SER A 417 23.54 0.30 23.59
C SER A 417 22.17 0.57 24.25
N LYS A 418 21.76 1.81 24.27
CA LYS A 418 20.35 2.18 24.45
C LYS A 418 19.52 1.61 23.28
N PRO A 419 18.18 1.44 23.44
CA PRO A 419 17.30 1.04 22.34
C PRO A 419 17.45 1.96 21.13
N LEU A 420 17.20 1.44 19.94
CA LEU A 420 17.30 2.20 18.68
C LEU A 420 16.48 3.49 18.71
N THR A 421 15.28 3.47 19.27
CA THR A 421 14.44 4.68 19.45
C THR A 421 15.16 5.82 20.18
N VAL A 422 15.96 5.48 21.20
CA VAL A 422 16.75 6.47 21.94
C VAL A 422 17.93 6.98 21.11
N LEU A 423 18.59 6.10 20.35
CA LEU A 423 19.69 6.47 19.46
C LEU A 423 19.18 7.38 18.34
N LEU A 424 18.03 7.05 17.75
CA LEU A 424 17.38 7.86 16.71
C LEU A 424 16.98 9.23 17.24
N ALA A 425 16.39 9.32 18.42
CA ALA A 425 16.05 10.64 19.01
C ALA A 425 17.29 11.50 19.23
N ARG A 426 18.41 10.90 19.66
CA ARG A 426 19.70 11.60 19.82
C ARG A 426 20.33 12.01 18.50
N MET A 427 20.07 11.28 17.41
CA MET A 427 20.50 11.62 16.06
C MET A 427 19.61 12.71 15.43
N LEU A 428 18.28 12.53 15.48
CA LEU A 428 17.33 13.34 14.73
C LEU A 428 17.11 14.73 15.32
N ARG A 429 16.98 14.85 16.66
CA ARG A 429 16.65 16.12 17.32
C ARG A 429 17.75 17.17 17.16
N PRO A 430 19.03 16.91 17.46
CA PRO A 430 20.11 17.87 17.20
C PRO A 430 20.67 17.75 15.78
N SER A 431 20.14 16.84 14.95
CA SER A 431 20.65 16.57 13.58
C SER A 431 22.11 16.10 13.57
N TRP A 432 22.48 15.16 14.43
CA TRP A 432 23.86 14.72 14.66
C TRP A 432 24.41 13.87 13.50
N ASN A 433 25.31 14.46 12.69
CA ASN A 433 25.88 13.83 11.50
C ASN A 433 26.70 12.59 11.83
N PHE A 434 27.54 12.65 12.88
CA PHE A 434 28.35 11.54 13.30
C PHE A 434 27.52 10.28 13.61
N ALA A 435 26.44 10.44 14.39
CA ALA A 435 25.57 9.31 14.70
C ALA A 435 24.91 8.73 13.44
N ALA A 436 24.53 9.57 12.47
CA ALA A 436 23.96 9.11 11.21
C ALA A 436 24.96 8.29 10.38
N GLU A 437 26.21 8.75 10.25
CA GLU A 437 27.22 7.99 9.53
C GLU A 437 27.61 6.68 10.24
N VAL A 438 27.68 6.68 11.57
CA VAL A 438 27.95 5.46 12.35
C VAL A 438 26.82 4.43 12.19
N LEU A 439 25.56 4.84 12.35
CA LEU A 439 24.40 3.97 12.20
C LEU A 439 24.23 3.51 10.75
N GLY A 440 24.47 4.38 9.77
CA GLY A 440 24.44 4.05 8.36
C GLY A 440 25.51 3.03 7.96
N LYS A 441 26.75 3.16 8.47
CA LYS A 441 27.80 2.13 8.27
C LYS A 441 27.41 0.81 8.92
N GLY A 442 26.76 0.83 10.10
CA GLY A 442 26.20 -0.35 10.75
C GLY A 442 25.14 -1.03 9.90
N LEU A 443 24.18 -0.26 9.37
CA LEU A 443 23.19 -0.72 8.42
C LEU A 443 23.83 -1.34 7.16
N GLY A 444 24.84 -0.68 6.60
CA GLY A 444 25.59 -1.18 5.46
C GLY A 444 26.37 -2.46 5.74
N ALA A 445 26.94 -2.62 6.94
CA ALA A 445 27.64 -3.83 7.37
C ALA A 445 26.67 -5.02 7.48
N ASP A 446 25.49 -4.78 8.05
CA ASP A 446 24.47 -5.81 8.23
C ASP A 446 23.84 -6.23 6.89
N ALA A 447 23.44 -5.27 6.08
CA ALA A 447 22.72 -5.53 4.82
C ALA A 447 23.63 -6.03 3.68
N ARG A 448 24.91 -5.60 3.64
CA ARG A 448 25.83 -5.81 2.50
C ARG A 448 27.18 -6.41 2.90
N GLY A 449 27.31 -6.87 4.14
CA GLY A 449 28.50 -7.50 4.69
C GLY A 449 29.60 -6.51 5.11
N THR A 450 30.44 -6.98 6.04
CA THR A 450 31.59 -6.23 6.58
C THR A 450 32.75 -6.12 5.56
N PRO A 451 33.56 -5.05 5.64
CA PRO A 451 33.38 -3.91 6.53
C PRO A 451 32.21 -3.01 6.09
N GLY A 452 31.54 -2.40 7.07
CA GLY A 452 30.54 -1.36 6.81
C GLY A 452 31.20 -0.10 6.26
N THR A 453 30.60 0.48 5.21
CA THR A 453 31.06 1.72 4.56
C THR A 453 29.94 2.75 4.47
N ILE A 454 30.28 4.04 4.32
CA ILE A 454 29.31 5.11 4.06
C ILE A 454 28.48 4.75 2.83
N ALA A 455 29.14 4.35 1.73
CA ALA A 455 28.48 3.98 0.49
C ALA A 455 27.54 2.76 0.61
N LYS A 456 27.89 1.75 1.43
CA LYS A 456 26.99 0.60 1.67
C LYS A 456 25.74 1.01 2.43
N GLY A 457 25.87 1.91 3.40
CA GLY A 457 24.73 2.50 4.11
C GLY A 457 23.80 3.21 3.16
N ALA A 458 24.30 4.21 2.44
CA ALA A 458 23.56 4.99 1.43
C ALA A 458 22.86 4.09 0.39
N ALA A 459 23.59 3.10 -0.16
CA ALA A 459 23.02 2.16 -1.13
C ALA A 459 21.93 1.25 -0.52
N THR A 460 21.96 0.99 0.79
CA THR A 460 20.90 0.24 1.47
C THR A 460 19.66 1.10 1.67
N ILE A 461 19.83 2.38 2.06
CA ILE A 461 18.74 3.33 2.17
C ILE A 461 18.08 3.53 0.79
N GLN A 462 18.88 3.75 -0.26
CA GLN A 462 18.37 3.95 -1.62
C GLN A 462 17.58 2.73 -2.14
N ALA A 463 18.03 1.51 -1.84
CA ALA A 463 17.31 0.30 -2.22
C ALA A 463 15.94 0.24 -1.53
N TRP A 464 15.90 0.47 -0.22
CA TRP A 464 14.66 0.48 0.56
C TRP A 464 13.68 1.57 0.05
N VAL A 465 14.16 2.77 -0.21
CA VAL A 465 13.38 3.88 -0.79
C VAL A 465 12.73 3.47 -2.10
N ARG A 466 13.48 2.78 -2.98
CA ARG A 466 12.96 2.31 -4.28
C ARG A 466 11.89 1.23 -4.10
N ASP A 467 12.09 0.31 -3.18
CA ASP A 467 11.13 -0.76 -2.87
C ASP A 467 9.81 -0.20 -2.31
N HIS A 468 9.85 1.03 -1.75
CA HIS A 468 8.67 1.77 -1.24
C HIS A 468 8.19 2.89 -2.18
N GLY A 469 8.55 2.81 -3.48
CA GLY A 469 7.95 3.61 -4.54
C GLY A 469 8.45 5.04 -4.68
N ALA A 470 9.64 5.38 -4.15
CA ALA A 470 10.37 6.60 -4.45
C ALA A 470 11.71 6.26 -5.14
N ASP A 471 12.28 7.19 -5.91
CA ASP A 471 13.57 6.97 -6.59
C ASP A 471 14.52 8.13 -6.28
N PHE A 472 15.37 7.92 -5.27
CA PHE A 472 16.32 8.90 -4.78
C PHE A 472 17.74 8.50 -5.13
N THR A 473 18.63 9.48 -5.22
CA THR A 473 20.07 9.28 -5.34
C THR A 473 20.73 9.68 -4.03
N LEU A 474 21.37 8.74 -3.35
CA LEU A 474 21.98 8.94 -2.05
C LEU A 474 23.44 8.48 -2.05
N HIS A 475 24.32 9.24 -1.40
CA HIS A 475 25.77 9.01 -1.36
C HIS A 475 26.35 8.92 0.04
N ASP A 476 25.66 9.46 1.04
CA ASP A 476 26.03 9.38 2.46
C ASP A 476 24.81 8.98 3.31
N ASN A 477 24.91 9.08 4.63
CA ASN A 477 23.83 8.72 5.54
C ASN A 477 23.36 9.93 6.38
N SER A 478 24.08 11.04 6.29
CA SER A 478 23.85 12.23 7.12
C SER A 478 23.21 13.37 6.34
N GLY A 479 23.30 13.37 5.01
CA GLY A 479 22.85 14.42 4.14
C GLY A 479 23.83 15.58 4.01
N LEU A 480 25.11 15.37 4.25
CA LEU A 480 26.16 16.36 3.98
C LEU A 480 26.49 16.45 2.48
N SER A 481 26.16 15.40 1.72
CA SER A 481 26.44 15.34 0.29
C SER A 481 25.52 16.23 -0.52
N TYR A 482 26.13 17.14 -1.31
CA TYR A 482 25.42 17.92 -2.33
C TYR A 482 25.00 17.09 -3.55
N ALA A 483 25.50 15.86 -3.67
CA ALA A 483 25.11 14.93 -4.73
C ALA A 483 23.87 14.10 -4.38
N ASN A 484 23.37 14.19 -3.14
CA ASN A 484 22.11 13.56 -2.77
C ASN A 484 20.94 14.29 -3.42
N HIS A 485 19.98 13.53 -3.97
CA HIS A 485 18.78 14.08 -4.59
C HIS A 485 17.56 13.29 -4.15
N VAL A 486 16.55 14.03 -3.71
CA VAL A 486 15.22 13.54 -3.35
C VAL A 486 14.17 14.43 -4.00
N ASP A 487 12.94 13.98 -4.03
CA ASP A 487 11.78 14.81 -4.36
C ASP A 487 10.78 14.85 -3.19
N ALA A 488 10.03 15.94 -3.08
CA ALA A 488 9.13 16.17 -1.97
C ALA A 488 7.96 15.18 -1.95
N ALA A 489 7.47 14.76 -3.14
CA ALA A 489 6.40 13.78 -3.26
C ALA A 489 6.83 12.40 -2.75
N GLY A 490 8.05 11.98 -3.10
CA GLY A 490 8.62 10.73 -2.61
C GLY A 490 8.79 10.72 -1.09
N ILE A 491 9.25 11.83 -0.50
CA ILE A 491 9.35 11.93 0.99
C ILE A 491 7.96 11.76 1.62
N VAL A 492 6.92 12.44 1.13
CA VAL A 492 5.55 12.29 1.64
C VAL A 492 5.07 10.85 1.50
N ARG A 493 5.34 10.18 0.38
CA ARG A 493 5.01 8.75 0.19
C ARG A 493 5.68 7.85 1.23
N LEU A 494 6.96 8.09 1.54
CA LEU A 494 7.67 7.34 2.57
C LEU A 494 7.16 7.63 3.98
N LEU A 495 6.65 8.84 4.23
CA LEU A 495 5.96 9.18 5.47
C LEU A 495 4.63 8.40 5.61
N TRP A 496 3.89 8.17 4.52
CA TRP A 496 2.72 7.27 4.54
C TRP A 496 3.11 5.83 4.87
N THR A 497 4.19 5.33 4.25
CA THR A 497 4.74 4.00 4.61
C THR A 497 5.05 3.91 6.11
N ALA A 498 5.64 4.97 6.68
CA ALA A 498 5.92 5.04 8.11
C ALA A 498 4.64 5.10 8.97
N GLU A 499 3.60 5.81 8.52
CA GLU A 499 2.32 5.89 9.24
C GLU A 499 1.61 4.53 9.31
N GLU A 500 1.74 3.70 8.28
CA GLU A 500 1.16 2.35 8.22
C GLU A 500 2.00 1.28 8.95
N ALA A 501 3.26 1.59 9.27
CA ALA A 501 4.18 0.65 9.89
C ALA A 501 4.00 0.61 11.43
N ASP A 502 4.21 -0.57 12.02
CA ASP A 502 4.16 -0.78 13.48
C ASP A 502 5.14 0.12 14.27
N TRP A 503 6.17 0.67 13.62
CA TRP A 503 7.19 1.55 14.17
C TRP A 503 6.97 3.05 13.86
N GLY A 504 5.89 3.41 13.21
CA GLY A 504 5.66 4.79 12.76
C GLY A 504 5.55 5.79 13.90
N ASP A 505 4.88 5.42 14.98
CA ASP A 505 4.76 6.26 16.18
C ASP A 505 6.12 6.49 16.85
N GLU A 506 7.00 5.49 16.89
CA GLU A 506 8.36 5.59 17.43
C GLU A 506 9.21 6.56 16.60
N LEU A 507 9.11 6.49 15.27
CA LEU A 507 9.78 7.44 14.39
C LEU A 507 9.27 8.87 14.65
N ARG A 508 7.96 9.06 14.66
CA ARG A 508 7.34 10.38 14.89
C ARG A 508 7.76 10.96 16.24
N GLN A 509 7.83 10.15 17.29
CA GLN A 509 8.29 10.55 18.61
C GLN A 509 9.80 10.86 18.66
N ALA A 510 10.62 10.23 17.85
CA ALA A 510 12.06 10.49 17.78
C ALA A 510 12.40 11.84 17.15
N LEU A 511 11.50 12.39 16.30
CA LEU A 511 11.68 13.68 15.64
C LEU A 511 11.56 14.86 16.62
N PRO A 512 12.19 16.01 16.33
CA PRO A 512 11.98 17.22 17.10
C PRO A 512 10.54 17.76 16.92
N SER A 513 9.98 18.29 17.99
CA SER A 513 8.77 19.12 17.97
C SER A 513 9.13 20.61 17.87
N GLY A 514 8.14 21.47 17.64
CA GLY A 514 8.32 22.90 17.83
C GLY A 514 8.83 23.20 19.25
N GLY A 515 9.82 24.07 19.36
CA GLY A 515 10.52 24.37 20.63
C GLY A 515 11.54 23.31 21.05
N GLN A 516 11.97 22.39 20.17
CA GLN A 516 12.92 21.33 20.52
C GLN A 516 14.01 21.13 19.46
N GLY A 517 15.25 20.89 19.90
CA GLY A 517 16.39 20.55 19.02
C GLY A 517 16.59 21.60 17.93
N THR A 518 16.62 21.20 16.66
CA THR A 518 16.79 22.15 15.55
C THR A 518 15.59 23.08 15.30
N LEU A 519 14.49 22.89 16.02
CA LEU A 519 13.28 23.73 16.02
C LEU A 519 13.10 24.49 17.34
N GLU A 520 14.15 24.65 18.16
CA GLU A 520 14.08 25.21 19.51
C GLU A 520 13.40 26.61 19.53
N GLU A 521 13.72 27.45 18.56
CA GLU A 521 13.15 28.79 18.42
C GLU A 521 12.04 28.90 17.36
N ARG A 522 11.66 27.76 16.75
CA ARG A 522 10.73 27.70 15.61
C ARG A 522 9.48 26.92 15.95
N LEU A 523 8.33 27.34 15.40
CA LEU A 523 7.07 26.60 15.42
C LEU A 523 6.62 26.16 16.82
N THR A 524 6.96 26.93 17.86
CA THR A 524 6.71 26.60 19.29
C THR A 524 5.24 26.42 19.64
N SER A 525 4.33 27.05 18.87
CA SER A 525 2.87 26.93 19.02
C SER A 525 2.21 25.93 18.09
N VAL A 526 2.99 25.19 17.29
CA VAL A 526 2.49 24.24 16.30
C VAL A 526 2.70 22.82 16.79
N LYS A 527 1.68 22.01 16.76
CA LYS A 527 1.79 20.57 17.03
C LYS A 527 2.36 19.89 15.78
N LEU A 528 3.68 19.62 15.78
CA LEU A 528 4.37 18.98 14.68
C LEU A 528 5.46 18.01 15.17
N ARG A 529 5.92 17.16 14.27
CA ARG A 529 7.09 16.31 14.38
C ARG A 529 7.82 16.32 13.04
N ALA A 530 8.96 17.00 12.94
CA ALA A 530 9.60 17.19 11.64
C ALA A 530 11.12 17.25 11.73
N LYS A 531 11.78 16.76 10.68
CA LYS A 531 13.22 16.83 10.48
C LYS A 531 13.58 18.06 9.66
N THR A 532 14.50 18.86 10.16
CA THR A 532 15.11 19.97 9.42
C THR A 532 16.30 19.51 8.59
N GLY A 533 16.56 20.17 7.46
CA GLY A 533 17.78 20.08 6.68
C GLY A 533 18.39 21.45 6.43
N THR A 534 19.73 21.55 6.42
CA THR A 534 20.42 22.81 6.09
C THR A 534 21.81 22.52 5.55
N LEU A 535 22.09 23.04 4.34
CA LEU A 535 23.43 23.24 3.80
C LEU A 535 23.50 24.68 3.28
N THR A 536 24.65 25.07 2.67
CA THR A 536 24.73 26.37 2.00
C THR A 536 23.72 26.43 0.88
N ASP A 537 22.87 27.45 0.86
CA ASP A 537 21.79 27.69 -0.10
C ASP A 537 20.71 26.58 -0.20
N ILE A 538 20.66 25.65 0.75
CA ILE A 538 19.71 24.58 0.79
C ILE A 538 19.01 24.52 2.15
N SER A 539 17.69 24.35 2.14
CA SER A 539 16.90 24.13 3.33
C SER A 539 15.81 23.09 3.09
N ALA A 540 15.51 22.31 4.12
CA ALA A 540 14.44 21.32 4.07
C ALA A 540 13.74 21.20 5.44
N LEU A 541 12.43 20.88 5.40
CA LEU A 541 11.62 20.56 6.56
C LEU A 541 10.57 19.52 6.14
N SER A 542 10.62 18.32 6.73
CA SER A 542 9.69 17.24 6.38
C SER A 542 9.28 16.43 7.61
N GLY A 543 8.04 15.95 7.62
CA GLY A 543 7.47 15.17 8.70
C GLY A 543 5.95 15.30 8.78
N TRP A 544 5.43 15.37 9.99
CA TRP A 544 4.01 15.45 10.29
C TRP A 544 3.64 16.76 10.99
N VAL A 545 2.51 17.33 10.61
CA VAL A 545 1.86 18.44 11.29
C VAL A 545 0.40 18.10 11.59
N TRP A 546 -0.07 18.47 12.77
CA TRP A 546 -1.47 18.28 13.14
C TRP A 546 -2.33 19.34 12.45
N ALA A 547 -3.20 18.93 11.56
CA ALA A 547 -4.18 19.80 10.91
C ALA A 547 -5.43 19.93 11.80
N VAL A 548 -5.65 21.12 12.37
CA VAL A 548 -6.72 21.33 13.36
C VAL A 548 -8.10 21.09 12.76
N ARG A 549 -8.31 21.44 11.50
CA ARG A 549 -9.62 21.28 10.84
C ARG A 549 -9.93 19.84 10.47
N LEU A 550 -8.91 19.05 10.15
CA LEU A 550 -9.05 17.64 9.85
C LEU A 550 -9.09 16.77 11.11
N ASP A 551 -8.65 17.33 12.25
CA ASP A 551 -8.40 16.60 13.51
C ASP A 551 -7.47 15.38 13.29
N ALA A 552 -6.46 15.56 12.43
CA ALA A 552 -5.57 14.49 11.98
C ALA A 552 -4.12 14.96 11.80
N TRP A 553 -3.17 14.03 11.84
CA TRP A 553 -1.82 14.26 11.37
C TRP A 553 -1.82 14.20 9.85
N ILE A 554 -1.14 15.17 9.22
CA ILE A 554 -0.89 15.20 7.78
C ILE A 554 0.61 15.22 7.53
N GLU A 555 1.04 14.57 6.48
CA GLU A 555 2.43 14.51 6.04
C GLU A 555 2.76 15.72 5.19
N PHE A 556 3.97 16.22 5.36
CA PHE A 556 4.47 17.29 4.52
C PHE A 556 5.96 17.16 4.24
N SER A 557 6.38 17.67 3.10
CA SER A 557 7.79 17.85 2.74
C SER A 557 7.97 19.17 2.02
N ILE A 558 8.90 19.97 2.51
CA ILE A 558 9.36 21.22 1.90
C ILE A 558 10.86 21.08 1.69
N VAL A 559 11.32 21.13 0.44
CA VAL A 559 12.73 21.04 0.08
C VAL A 559 13.05 22.20 -0.88
N SER A 560 14.09 22.97 -0.58
CA SER A 560 14.37 24.19 -1.32
C SER A 560 15.86 24.46 -1.57
N ASP A 561 16.15 25.08 -2.74
CA ASP A 561 17.45 25.69 -3.05
C ASP A 561 17.39 27.17 -2.64
N VAL A 562 17.09 27.42 -1.39
CA VAL A 562 16.98 28.75 -0.78
C VAL A 562 17.75 28.79 0.54
N ALA A 563 18.60 29.81 0.67
CA ALA A 563 19.40 30.00 1.88
C ALA A 563 18.53 30.44 3.09
N LYS A 564 18.96 30.05 4.29
CA LYS A 564 18.43 30.66 5.54
C LYS A 564 18.91 32.13 5.69
N PRO A 565 18.11 33.02 6.29
CA PRO A 565 16.85 32.74 7.03
C PRO A 565 15.59 32.69 6.14
N ALA A 566 15.67 33.09 4.86
CA ALA A 566 14.48 33.19 4.00
C ALA A 566 13.75 31.85 3.83
N ALA A 567 14.47 30.74 3.71
CA ALA A 567 13.88 29.42 3.64
C ALA A 567 13.12 29.05 4.92
N ALA A 568 13.68 29.37 6.09
CA ALA A 568 13.04 29.09 7.37
C ALA A 568 11.71 29.87 7.55
N ASP A 569 11.64 31.11 7.06
CA ASP A 569 10.38 31.89 7.05
C ASP A 569 9.32 31.21 6.14
N ILE A 570 9.72 30.76 4.97
CA ILE A 570 8.83 30.04 4.04
C ILE A 570 8.29 28.75 4.70
N GLU A 571 9.18 27.92 5.22
CA GLU A 571 8.85 26.66 5.91
C GLU A 571 7.88 26.92 7.07
N ASP A 572 8.18 27.87 7.94
CA ASP A 572 7.37 28.19 9.12
C ASP A 572 5.99 28.73 8.75
N ARG A 573 5.89 29.55 7.71
CA ARG A 573 4.60 30.08 7.24
C ARG A 573 3.74 28.99 6.64
N ILE A 574 4.32 28.10 5.82
CA ILE A 574 3.60 26.97 5.24
C ILE A 574 3.12 26.04 6.36
N VAL A 575 3.98 25.65 7.29
CA VAL A 575 3.61 24.72 8.37
C VAL A 575 2.53 25.30 9.29
N ARG A 576 2.59 26.61 9.63
CA ARG A 576 1.51 27.28 10.37
C ARG A 576 0.20 27.32 9.59
N LEU A 577 0.29 27.51 8.28
CA LEU A 577 -0.89 27.50 7.40
C LEU A 577 -1.53 26.10 7.35
N LEU A 578 -0.72 25.04 7.19
CA LEU A 578 -1.18 23.65 7.24
C LEU A 578 -1.84 23.32 8.59
N HIS A 579 -1.20 23.71 9.70
CA HIS A 579 -1.73 23.48 11.04
C HIS A 579 -3.13 24.08 11.24
N ASN A 580 -3.35 25.31 10.77
CA ASN A 580 -4.56 26.07 11.06
C ASN A 580 -5.66 25.94 10.00
N ASN A 581 -5.32 25.61 8.74
CA ASN A 581 -6.22 25.78 7.61
C ASN A 581 -6.32 24.56 6.68
N ALA A 582 -5.46 23.55 6.79
CA ALA A 582 -5.63 22.33 5.98
C ALA A 582 -6.91 21.59 6.40
N GLY A 583 -7.75 21.24 5.40
CA GLY A 583 -9.07 20.62 5.58
C GLY A 583 -10.23 21.54 5.26
#